data_d2c8188549ad684e202732f1fd0fb35d
#
_entry.id   d2c8188549ad684e202732f1fd0fb35d
#
_cell.length_a   1.000
_cell.length_b   1.000
_cell.length_c   1.000
_cell.angle_alpha   90.00
_cell.angle_beta   90.00
_cell.angle_gamma   90.00
#
_symmetry.space_group_name_H-M   'P 1'
#
loop_
_entity.id
_entity.type
_entity.pdbx_description
1 polymer ?
#
loop_
_entity_poly.entity_id
_entity_poly.type
_entity_poly.pdbx_seq_one_letter_code
_entity_poly.pdbx_strand_id
1 'polypeptide(L)' 'MMKILAMDTSNKALSLAILENKELLGQVTFNIKKNHSITLMPAIDFLMNSLDMKPTDLDRIAVAQGP' A
#
# COMPACT_ATOMS: atom_id res chain seq x y z
N MET A 1 17.35 -1.52 8.62
CA MET A 1 16.16 -0.65 8.70
C MET A 1 14.94 -1.42 8.26
N MET A 2 13.86 -1.33 9.00
CA MET A 2 12.66 -2.12 8.70
C MET A 2 11.68 -1.32 7.85
N LYS A 3 11.39 -1.85 6.68
CA LYS A 3 10.40 -1.25 5.77
C LYS A 3 9.18 -2.13 5.71
N ILE A 4 8.03 -1.53 5.94
CA ILE A 4 6.76 -2.24 6.02
C ILE A 4 5.78 -1.65 5.03
N LEU A 5 5.16 -2.52 4.24
CA LEU A 5 4.01 -2.14 3.42
C LEU A 5 2.76 -2.48 4.21
N ALA A 6 1.98 -1.47 4.54
CA ALA A 6 0.71 -1.64 5.23
C ALA A 6 -0.43 -1.48 4.26
N MET A 7 -1.38 -2.40 4.30
CA MET A 7 -2.55 -2.38 3.44
C MET A 7 -3.80 -2.40 4.30
N ASP A 8 -4.75 -1.55 3.94
CA ASP A 8 -6.04 -1.50 4.62
C ASP A 8 -7.12 -1.52 3.56
N THR A 9 -7.93 -2.58 3.56
CA THR A 9 -8.99 -2.74 2.58
C THR A 9 -10.35 -2.63 3.25
N SER A 10 -11.24 -1.90 2.61
CA SER A 10 -12.62 -1.79 3.01
C SER A 10 -13.51 -2.03 1.79
N ASN A 11 -14.83 -1.98 1.98
CA ASN A 11 -15.76 -2.16 0.86
C ASN A 11 -15.68 -1.01 -0.14
N LYS A 12 -15.11 0.12 0.25
CA LYS A 12 -15.13 1.33 -0.58
C LYS A 12 -13.74 1.83 -0.97
N ALA A 13 -12.71 1.42 -0.26
CA ALA A 13 -11.39 1.99 -0.49
C ALA A 13 -10.28 0.98 -0.20
N LEU A 14 -9.19 1.15 -0.92
CA LEU A 14 -7.94 0.45 -0.67
C LEU A 14 -6.89 1.48 -0.30
N SER A 15 -6.31 1.36 0.88
CA SER A 15 -5.25 2.25 1.34
C SER A 15 -3.94 1.49 1.46
N LEU A 16 -2.88 2.09 0.95
CA LEU A 16 -1.54 1.54 1.01
C LEU A 16 -0.62 2.56 1.65
N ALA A 17 0.27 2.09 2.51
CA ALA A 17 1.25 2.97 3.15
C ALA A 17 2.57 2.23 3.28
N ILE A 18 3.66 2.96 3.14
CA ILE A 18 5.00 2.41 3.36
C ILE A 18 5.63 3.17 4.51
N LEU A 19 6.09 2.40 5.49
CA LEU A 19 6.72 2.93 6.68
C LEU A 19 8.15 2.41 6.79
N GLU A 20 9.03 3.25 7.31
CA GLU A 20 10.39 2.85 7.64
C GLU A 20 10.67 3.29 9.06
N ASN A 21 10.91 2.32 9.96
CA ASN A 21 11.20 2.60 11.36
C ASN A 21 10.14 3.51 11.99
N LYS A 22 8.85 3.23 11.72
CA LYS A 22 7.71 3.98 12.23
C LYS A 22 7.51 5.33 11.55
N GLU A 23 8.31 5.66 10.57
CA GLU A 23 8.13 6.89 9.80
C GLU A 23 7.36 6.59 8.53
N LEU A 24 6.32 7.37 8.26
CA LEU A 24 5.52 7.21 7.06
C LEU A 24 6.26 7.82 5.87
N LEU A 25 6.64 6.98 4.92
CA LEU A 25 7.32 7.43 3.71
C LEU A 25 6.35 7.85 2.62
N GLY A 26 5.23 7.16 2.51
CA GLY A 26 4.23 7.47 1.50
C GLY A 26 2.94 6.73 1.76
N GLN A 27 1.86 7.28 1.23
CA GLN A 27 0.53 6.71 1.40
C GLN A 27 -0.32 7.03 0.18
N VAL A 28 -1.15 6.07 -0.22
CA VAL A 28 -2.09 6.29 -1.31
C VAL A 28 -3.40 5.56 -0.98
N THR A 29 -4.51 6.18 -1.37
CA THR A 29 -5.83 5.60 -1.16
C THR A 29 -6.57 5.60 -2.48
N PHE A 30 -7.18 4.46 -2.83
CA PHE A 30 -7.97 4.31 -4.04
C PHE A 30 -9.43 4.06 -3.67
N ASN A 31 -10.32 4.69 -4.41
CA ASN A 31 -11.75 4.46 -4.26
C ASN A 31 -12.14 3.24 -5.10
N ILE A 32 -12.36 2.11 -4.44
CA ILE A 32 -12.66 0.85 -5.13
C ILE A 32 -14.06 0.87 -5.71
N LYS A 33 -14.97 1.62 -5.12
CA LYS A 33 -16.38 1.62 -5.52
C LYS A 33 -16.57 2.02 -6.98
N LYS A 34 -15.74 2.93 -7.48
CA LYS A 34 -15.86 3.42 -8.85
C LYS A 34 -14.92 2.74 -9.83
N ASN A 35 -13.91 2.05 -9.35
CA ASN A 35 -12.87 1.47 -10.19
C ASN A 35 -12.71 0.00 -9.87
N HIS A 36 -13.54 -0.82 -10.49
CA HIS A 36 -13.48 -2.27 -10.29
C HIS A 36 -12.22 -2.89 -10.87
N SER A 37 -11.54 -2.17 -11.75
CA SER A 37 -10.34 -2.67 -12.40
C SER A 37 -9.07 -2.43 -11.60
N ILE A 38 -9.15 -1.67 -10.51
CA ILE A 38 -7.98 -1.50 -9.66
C ILE A 38 -7.69 -2.80 -8.94
N THR A 39 -6.51 -3.36 -9.20
CA THR A 39 -6.05 -4.55 -8.51
C THR A 39 -4.94 -4.16 -7.55
N LEU A 40 -4.69 -5.05 -6.60
CA LEU A 40 -3.73 -4.78 -5.54
C LEU A 40 -2.31 -4.57 -6.09
N MET A 41 -1.88 -5.41 -7.01
CA MET A 41 -0.49 -5.35 -7.48
C MET A 41 -0.14 -4.07 -8.22
N PRO A 42 -0.96 -3.58 -9.17
CA PRO A 42 -0.69 -2.29 -9.80
C PRO A 42 -0.67 -1.13 -8.81
N ALA A 43 -1.51 -1.19 -7.77
CA ALA A 43 -1.54 -0.14 -6.76
C ALA A 43 -0.24 -0.14 -5.94
N ILE A 44 0.26 -1.31 -5.56
CA ILE A 44 1.52 -1.44 -4.86
C ILE A 44 2.67 -0.94 -5.73
N ASP A 45 2.68 -1.33 -7.01
CA ASP A 45 3.72 -0.89 -7.93
C ASP A 45 3.73 0.63 -8.07
N PHE A 46 2.55 1.24 -8.17
CA PHE A 46 2.45 2.68 -8.26
C PHE A 46 3.07 3.36 -7.05
N LEU A 47 2.72 2.91 -5.85
CA LEU A 47 3.24 3.52 -4.63
C LEU A 47 4.76 3.33 -4.52
N MET A 48 5.24 2.13 -4.80
CA MET A 48 6.67 1.85 -4.67
C MET A 48 7.48 2.60 -5.70
N ASN A 49 6.98 2.71 -6.93
CA ASN A 49 7.67 3.50 -7.96
C ASN A 49 7.71 4.97 -7.59
N SER A 50 6.66 5.47 -6.95
CA SER A 50 6.62 6.87 -6.51
C SER A 50 7.69 7.16 -5.45
N LEU A 51 8.07 6.15 -4.69
CA LEU A 51 9.09 6.26 -3.65
C LEU A 51 10.47 5.75 -4.10
N ASP A 52 10.59 5.37 -5.36
CA ASP A 52 11.82 4.82 -5.93
C ASP A 52 12.28 3.57 -5.15
N MET A 53 11.33 2.70 -4.85
CA MET A 53 11.57 1.48 -4.10
C MET A 53 11.24 0.25 -4.92
N LYS A 54 11.88 -0.87 -4.58
CA LYS A 54 11.61 -2.16 -5.18
C LYS A 54 10.91 -3.08 -4.18
N PRO A 55 10.10 -4.05 -4.63
CA PRO A 55 9.47 -5.00 -3.72
C PRO A 55 10.45 -5.72 -2.79
N THR A 56 11.67 -5.94 -3.26
CA THR A 56 12.70 -6.59 -2.45
C THR A 56 13.20 -5.73 -1.30
N ASP A 57 12.89 -4.44 -1.31
CA ASP A 57 13.27 -3.54 -0.22
C ASP A 57 12.36 -3.69 1.00
N LEU A 58 11.22 -4.36 0.83
CA LEU A 58 10.26 -4.54 1.92
C LEU A 58 10.69 -5.67 2.85
N ASP A 59 10.58 -5.42 4.14
CA ASP A 59 10.85 -6.43 5.17
C ASP A 59 9.59 -7.15 5.62
N ARG A 60 8.46 -6.47 5.59
CA ARG A 60 7.19 -7.03 6.02
C ARG A 60 6.02 -6.45 5.25
N ILE A 61 4.94 -7.21 5.23
CA ILE A 61 3.66 -6.76 4.70
C ILE A 61 2.62 -6.96 5.78
N ALA A 62 1.91 -5.90 6.13
CA ALA A 62 0.84 -5.94 7.11
C ALA A 62 -0.48 -5.67 6.41
N VAL A 63 -1.49 -6.49 6.70
CA VAL A 63 -2.80 -6.37 6.07
C VAL A 63 -3.87 -6.20 7.14
N ALA A 64 -4.67 -5.15 7.00
CA ALA A 64 -5.86 -4.95 7.80
C ALA A 64 -7.08 -5.03 6.89
N GLN A 65 -8.10 -5.78 7.32
CA GLN A 65 -9.34 -5.89 6.57
C GLN A 65 -10.46 -5.20 7.34
N GLY A 66 -11.03 -4.17 6.71
CA GLY A 66 -12.21 -3.53 7.26
C GLY A 66 -13.47 -4.35 6.99
N PRO A 67 -14.54 -4.06 7.70
CA PRO A 67 -15.82 -4.74 7.46
C PRO A 67 -16.43 -4.37 6.11
#